data_69122057872d804ca897f8f792863eeb
#
_entry.id   69122057872d804ca897f8f792863eeb
#
_cell.length_a   1.000
_cell.length_b   1.000
_cell.length_c   1.000
_cell.angle_alpha   90.00
_cell.angle_beta   90.00
_cell.angle_gamma   90.00
#
_symmetry.space_group_name_H-M   'P 1'
#
loop_
_entity.id
_entity.type
_entity.pdbx_description
1 polymer ?
#
loop_
_entity_poly.entity_id
_entity_poly.type
_entity_poly.pdbx_seq_one_letter_code
_entity_poly.pdbx_strand_id
1 'polypeptide(L)'
;MRQWLAFISLVVLMSSCEKAINFKLDSTQPSLVVEATIENGQPPVVILSSSFDYFSNISAELLAGSFVHNAVITLSNGVKTQQLKEYFYTTPANLKVYYYSIDSSNLAAAFTGAFNTVYTMNIQSNGKTYTANTSIPALAKKVDSLWWKKAPYNPDSSKVVLVAKATDPPGFGNYIRYFTKVNSEPFYPGMNSVFDDQIIDGTTYTLDVDRGVNRNEKIDMENYVFFNKGDTITLKLTNIDKSTFDFWRTMEYSYQSIGNPFSSPTRVTGNINGALGYFGGYAAQYKTIIVPK
;
A
#
# COMPACT_ATOMS: atom_id res chain seq x y z
N MET A 1 -48.46 23.84 41.75
CA MET A 1 -48.69 24.20 40.37
C MET A 1 -47.45 24.78 39.68
N ARG A 2 -46.72 25.76 40.21
CA ARG A 2 -45.52 26.35 39.56
C ARG A 2 -44.38 25.34 39.27
N GLN A 3 -44.16 24.36 40.17
CA GLN A 3 -43.12 23.34 39.97
C GLN A 3 -43.44 22.31 38.88
N TRP A 4 -44.74 21.97 38.72
CA TRP A 4 -45.20 21.07 37.66
C TRP A 4 -45.14 21.71 36.25
N LEU A 5 -45.39 23.02 36.16
CA LEU A 5 -45.22 23.76 34.93
C LEU A 5 -43.76 23.86 34.48
N ALA A 6 -42.81 24.02 35.45
CA ALA A 6 -41.40 24.02 35.11
C ALA A 6 -40.90 22.65 34.66
N PHE A 7 -41.43 21.53 35.19
CA PHE A 7 -41.07 20.19 34.78
C PHE A 7 -41.58 19.85 33.37
N ILE A 8 -42.82 20.26 33.06
CA ILE A 8 -43.42 20.11 31.72
C ILE A 8 -42.67 20.94 30.68
N SER A 9 -42.24 22.16 31.03
CA SER A 9 -41.44 22.99 30.12
C SER A 9 -40.05 22.39 29.84
N LEU A 10 -39.42 21.73 30.82
CA LEU A 10 -38.12 21.06 30.65
C LEU A 10 -38.20 19.81 29.75
N VAL A 11 -39.31 19.07 29.82
CA VAL A 11 -39.53 17.86 28.97
C VAL A 11 -39.80 18.25 27.52
N VAL A 12 -40.43 19.36 27.26
CA VAL A 12 -40.68 19.87 25.90
C VAL A 12 -39.41 20.38 25.22
N LEU A 13 -38.41 20.84 25.98
CA LEU A 13 -37.11 21.27 25.45
C LEU A 13 -36.22 20.12 25.04
N MET A 14 -36.52 18.87 25.45
CA MET A 14 -35.75 17.67 25.10
C MET A 14 -36.28 16.97 23.82
N SER A 15 -37.34 17.46 23.17
CA SER A 15 -37.76 16.98 21.84
C SER A 15 -36.81 17.57 20.78
N SER A 16 -35.59 17.07 20.71
CA SER A 16 -34.67 17.32 19.60
C SER A 16 -35.24 16.63 18.37
N CYS A 17 -35.64 17.40 17.37
CA CYS A 17 -35.99 16.87 16.06
C CYS A 17 -34.75 16.28 15.43
N GLU A 18 -34.57 14.95 15.46
CA GLU A 18 -33.63 14.26 14.61
C GLU A 18 -34.11 14.42 13.17
N LYS A 19 -33.48 15.32 12.44
CA LYS A 19 -33.67 15.41 10.99
C LYS A 19 -32.84 14.28 10.35
N ALA A 20 -33.51 13.22 9.93
CA ALA A 20 -32.88 12.19 9.11
C ALA A 20 -32.34 12.84 7.84
N ILE A 21 -31.04 13.02 7.75
CA ILE A 21 -30.36 13.50 6.55
C ILE A 21 -30.24 12.31 5.61
N ASN A 22 -31.15 12.18 4.67
CA ASN A 22 -31.01 11.23 3.58
C ASN A 22 -29.98 11.79 2.59
N PHE A 23 -28.71 11.39 2.75
CA PHE A 23 -27.71 11.59 1.72
C PHE A 23 -28.02 10.66 0.55
N LYS A 24 -28.65 11.19 -0.49
CA LYS A 24 -28.60 10.57 -1.81
C LYS A 24 -27.26 10.98 -2.42
N LEU A 25 -26.26 10.12 -2.30
CA LEU A 25 -25.10 10.22 -3.16
C LEU A 25 -25.57 9.78 -4.54
N ASP A 26 -25.47 10.68 -5.52
CA ASP A 26 -25.65 10.29 -6.91
C ASP A 26 -24.68 9.14 -7.22
N SER A 27 -25.20 8.05 -7.81
CA SER A 27 -24.35 6.95 -8.23
C SER A 27 -23.34 7.47 -9.26
N THR A 28 -22.10 7.60 -8.84
CA THR A 28 -21.02 7.96 -9.77
C THR A 28 -20.71 6.76 -10.65
N GLN A 29 -20.50 7.00 -11.96
CA GLN A 29 -20.04 5.92 -12.84
C GLN A 29 -18.75 5.31 -12.28
N PRO A 30 -18.65 3.98 -12.23
CA PRO A 30 -17.43 3.32 -11.75
C PRO A 30 -16.19 3.86 -12.46
N SER A 31 -15.18 4.23 -11.70
CA SER A 31 -13.90 4.69 -12.22
C SER A 31 -12.93 3.53 -12.33
N LEU A 32 -12.03 3.57 -13.32
CA LEU A 32 -10.93 2.63 -13.38
C LEU A 32 -10.02 2.83 -12.16
N VAL A 33 -9.63 1.74 -11.53
CA VAL A 33 -8.63 1.69 -10.46
C VAL A 33 -7.43 0.92 -10.99
N VAL A 34 -6.26 1.52 -10.88
CA VAL A 34 -4.99 0.95 -11.35
C VAL A 34 -4.08 0.71 -10.15
N GLU A 35 -3.66 -0.53 -9.96
CA GLU A 35 -2.59 -0.89 -9.05
C GLU A 35 -1.44 -1.45 -9.87
N ALA A 36 -0.39 -0.65 -10.06
CA ALA A 36 0.73 -1.00 -10.91
C ALA A 36 2.07 -0.86 -10.17
N THR A 37 2.93 -1.86 -10.34
CA THR A 37 4.26 -1.89 -9.74
C THR A 37 5.31 -2.39 -10.72
N ILE A 38 6.52 -1.85 -10.57
CA ILE A 38 7.72 -2.38 -11.21
C ILE A 38 8.87 -2.32 -10.20
N GLU A 39 9.57 -3.46 -10.01
CA GLU A 39 10.68 -3.61 -9.09
C GLU A 39 11.95 -4.01 -9.85
N ASN A 40 13.12 -3.58 -9.36
CA ASN A 40 14.38 -3.97 -10.00
C ASN A 40 14.52 -5.49 -10.12
N GLY A 41 14.87 -5.96 -11.31
CA GLY A 41 15.02 -7.37 -11.63
C GLY A 41 13.72 -8.15 -11.79
N GLN A 42 12.55 -7.54 -11.54
CA GLN A 42 11.24 -8.18 -11.63
C GLN A 42 10.43 -7.66 -12.82
N PRO A 43 9.54 -8.50 -13.39
CA PRO A 43 8.57 -8.03 -14.38
C PRO A 43 7.59 -7.03 -13.76
N PRO A 44 7.02 -6.11 -14.56
CA PRO A 44 5.93 -5.25 -14.10
C PRO A 44 4.68 -6.09 -13.79
N VAL A 45 3.91 -5.63 -12.82
CA VAL A 45 2.59 -6.19 -12.50
C VAL A 45 1.58 -5.05 -12.48
N VAL A 46 0.48 -5.20 -13.22
CA VAL A 46 -0.61 -4.23 -13.27
C VAL A 46 -1.93 -4.95 -13.00
N ILE A 47 -2.65 -4.52 -12.00
CA ILE A 47 -4.01 -4.97 -11.72
C ILE A 47 -4.97 -3.83 -12.08
N LEU A 48 -6.00 -4.15 -12.82
CA LEU A 48 -7.05 -3.22 -13.19
C LEU A 48 -8.37 -3.67 -12.61
N SER A 49 -9.06 -2.75 -11.92
CA SER A 49 -10.39 -3.00 -11.37
C SER A 49 -11.28 -1.77 -11.54
N SER A 50 -12.59 -1.96 -11.31
CA SER A 50 -13.57 -0.89 -11.23
C SER A 50 -13.78 -0.49 -9.77
N SER A 51 -13.92 0.82 -9.51
CA SER A 51 -14.28 1.29 -8.17
C SER A 51 -15.70 0.87 -7.81
N PHE A 52 -15.95 0.69 -6.51
CA PHE A 52 -17.28 0.43 -5.96
C PHE A 52 -17.90 1.70 -5.40
N ASP A 53 -19.21 1.72 -5.32
CA ASP A 53 -19.91 2.75 -4.57
C ASP A 53 -19.60 2.62 -3.08
N TYR A 54 -19.60 3.75 -2.37
CA TYR A 54 -19.21 3.81 -0.95
C TYR A 54 -20.02 2.87 -0.05
N PHE A 55 -21.29 2.64 -0.37
CA PHE A 55 -22.19 1.77 0.40
C PHE A 55 -22.30 0.34 -0.15
N SER A 56 -21.43 -0.04 -1.07
CA SER A 56 -21.44 -1.41 -1.61
C SER A 56 -21.06 -2.44 -0.55
N ASN A 57 -21.85 -3.50 -0.43
CA ASN A 57 -21.46 -4.68 0.33
C ASN A 57 -20.47 -5.48 -0.50
N ILE A 58 -19.22 -5.54 -0.03
CA ILE A 58 -18.16 -6.25 -0.74
C ILE A 58 -18.31 -7.74 -0.54
N SER A 59 -18.70 -8.46 -1.60
CA SER A 59 -18.75 -9.92 -1.65
C SER A 59 -17.62 -10.48 -2.53
N ALA A 60 -17.38 -11.80 -2.46
CA ALA A 60 -16.40 -12.44 -3.32
C ALA A 60 -16.78 -12.34 -4.81
N GLU A 61 -18.07 -12.39 -5.14
CA GLU A 61 -18.62 -12.25 -6.49
C GLU A 61 -18.41 -10.81 -7.00
N LEU A 62 -18.67 -9.80 -6.15
CA LEU A 62 -18.45 -8.40 -6.50
C LEU A 62 -16.97 -8.14 -6.77
N LEU A 63 -16.07 -8.66 -5.94
CA LEU A 63 -14.62 -8.58 -6.15
C LEU A 63 -14.20 -9.29 -7.44
N ALA A 64 -14.70 -10.50 -7.70
CA ALA A 64 -14.39 -11.24 -8.93
C ALA A 64 -14.87 -10.50 -10.18
N GLY A 65 -16.05 -9.86 -10.12
CA GLY A 65 -16.62 -9.07 -11.21
C GLY A 65 -16.02 -7.68 -11.38
N SER A 66 -15.14 -7.24 -10.49
CA SER A 66 -14.53 -5.91 -10.56
C SER A 66 -13.33 -5.83 -11.49
N PHE A 67 -12.68 -6.94 -11.80
CA PHE A 67 -11.49 -6.94 -12.65
C PHE A 67 -11.83 -6.45 -14.08
N VAL A 68 -10.94 -5.62 -14.61
CA VAL A 68 -11.07 -5.08 -15.97
C VAL A 68 -10.21 -5.90 -16.91
N HIS A 69 -10.87 -6.55 -17.87
CA HIS A 69 -10.28 -7.46 -18.85
C HIS A 69 -10.04 -6.78 -20.18
N ASN A 70 -9.22 -7.41 -21.03
CA ASN A 70 -8.97 -7.00 -22.43
C ASN A 70 -8.46 -5.56 -22.58
N ALA A 71 -7.81 -5.01 -21.56
CA ALA A 71 -7.14 -3.72 -21.68
C ALA A 71 -5.85 -3.88 -22.50
N VAL A 72 -5.54 -2.90 -23.34
CA VAL A 72 -4.25 -2.80 -24.01
C VAL A 72 -3.33 -1.95 -23.15
N ILE A 73 -2.32 -2.58 -22.55
CA ILE A 73 -1.37 -1.90 -21.67
C ILE A 73 0.01 -1.93 -22.33
N THR A 74 0.60 -0.76 -22.55
CA THR A 74 1.99 -0.63 -22.99
C THR A 74 2.82 0.02 -21.91
N LEU A 75 4.03 -0.52 -21.72
CA LEU A 75 5.03 0.00 -20.78
C LEU A 75 6.32 0.30 -21.54
N SER A 76 6.85 1.50 -21.34
CA SER A 76 8.13 1.94 -21.92
C SER A 76 9.14 2.28 -20.82
N ASN A 77 10.40 1.91 -21.04
CA ASN A 77 11.54 2.35 -20.22
C ASN A 77 12.40 3.42 -20.93
N GLY A 78 11.84 4.08 -21.95
CA GLY A 78 12.54 5.08 -22.77
C GLY A 78 13.39 4.50 -23.91
N VAL A 79 13.76 3.21 -23.85
CA VAL A 79 14.55 2.51 -24.88
C VAL A 79 13.71 1.46 -25.60
N LYS A 80 12.95 0.70 -24.83
CA LYS A 80 12.05 -0.34 -25.32
C LYS A 80 10.62 -0.07 -24.85
N THR A 81 9.66 -0.53 -25.64
CA THR A 81 8.24 -0.56 -25.29
C THR A 81 7.75 -1.99 -25.39
N GLN A 82 7.09 -2.49 -24.36
CA GLN A 82 6.45 -3.79 -24.34
C GLN A 82 4.95 -3.66 -24.13
N GLN A 83 4.18 -4.51 -24.76
CA GLN A 83 2.78 -4.69 -24.45
C GLN A 83 2.65 -5.78 -23.39
N LEU A 84 1.85 -5.52 -22.37
CA LEU A 84 1.59 -6.48 -21.29
C LEU A 84 0.45 -7.41 -21.69
N LYS A 85 0.48 -8.63 -21.15
CA LYS A 85 -0.51 -9.68 -21.38
C LYS A 85 -1.23 -9.99 -20.08
N GLU A 86 -2.51 -10.29 -20.17
CA GLU A 86 -3.35 -10.66 -19.04
C GLU A 86 -3.08 -12.10 -18.60
N TYR A 87 -2.98 -12.29 -17.30
CA TYR A 87 -2.83 -13.56 -16.59
C TYR A 87 -3.76 -13.60 -15.39
N PHE A 88 -3.88 -14.76 -14.77
CA PHE A 88 -4.53 -14.87 -13.47
C PHE A 88 -3.82 -15.89 -12.58
N TYR A 89 -4.00 -15.74 -11.28
CA TYR A 89 -3.72 -16.78 -10.30
C TYR A 89 -4.94 -16.98 -9.39
N THR A 90 -5.03 -18.14 -8.76
CA THR A 90 -6.12 -18.46 -7.83
C THR A 90 -5.59 -18.36 -6.41
N THR A 91 -6.26 -17.57 -5.58
CA THR A 91 -5.93 -17.45 -4.14
C THR A 91 -6.33 -18.69 -3.38
N PRO A 92 -5.83 -18.92 -2.14
CA PRO A 92 -6.29 -20.00 -1.27
C PRO A 92 -7.81 -19.97 -0.99
N ALA A 93 -8.44 -18.79 -1.06
CA ALA A 93 -9.89 -18.60 -0.94
C ALA A 93 -10.65 -18.87 -2.25
N ASN A 94 -10.00 -19.49 -3.25
CA ASN A 94 -10.57 -19.80 -4.56
C ASN A 94 -11.04 -18.57 -5.37
N LEU A 95 -10.50 -17.38 -5.08
CA LEU A 95 -10.74 -16.16 -5.85
C LEU A 95 -9.68 -16.06 -6.96
N LYS A 96 -10.11 -15.87 -8.22
CA LYS A 96 -9.20 -15.54 -9.32
C LYS A 96 -8.85 -14.07 -9.28
N VAL A 97 -7.55 -13.78 -9.22
CA VAL A 97 -7.00 -12.42 -9.31
C VAL A 97 -6.36 -12.28 -10.68
N TYR A 98 -6.84 -11.32 -11.47
CA TYR A 98 -6.33 -11.05 -12.81
C TYR A 98 -5.31 -9.91 -12.77
N TYR A 99 -4.24 -10.08 -13.53
CA TYR A 99 -3.16 -9.09 -13.62
C TYR A 99 -2.53 -9.09 -15.01
N TYR A 100 -1.89 -8.00 -15.36
CA TYR A 100 -1.13 -7.86 -16.61
C TYR A 100 0.36 -7.84 -16.28
N SER A 101 1.17 -8.56 -17.09
CA SER A 101 2.61 -8.62 -16.95
C SER A 101 3.27 -8.85 -18.32
N ILE A 102 4.58 -9.09 -18.35
CA ILE A 102 5.31 -9.34 -19.60
C ILE A 102 4.66 -10.49 -20.38
N ASP A 103 4.61 -10.35 -21.70
CA ASP A 103 4.15 -11.45 -22.55
C ASP A 103 5.26 -12.49 -22.69
N SER A 104 5.09 -13.64 -22.04
CA SER A 104 6.05 -14.76 -22.10
C SER A 104 6.21 -15.36 -23.51
N SER A 105 5.29 -15.06 -24.42
CA SER A 105 5.39 -15.49 -25.82
C SER A 105 6.21 -14.51 -26.70
N ASN A 106 6.49 -13.29 -26.21
CA ASN A 106 7.26 -12.26 -26.91
C ASN A 106 8.36 -11.66 -26.02
N LEU A 107 9.35 -12.47 -25.66
CA LEU A 107 10.45 -12.05 -24.80
C LEU A 107 11.42 -11.06 -25.45
N ALA A 108 11.40 -10.90 -26.78
CA ALA A 108 12.28 -9.95 -27.48
C ALA A 108 12.01 -8.49 -27.10
N ALA A 109 10.73 -8.14 -26.83
CA ALA A 109 10.33 -6.82 -26.37
C ALA A 109 10.32 -6.70 -24.84
N ALA A 110 10.38 -7.82 -24.10
CA ALA A 110 10.26 -7.85 -22.66
C ALA A 110 11.46 -7.20 -21.98
N PHE A 111 11.20 -6.54 -20.86
CA PHE A 111 12.21 -6.04 -19.93
C PHE A 111 11.68 -6.11 -18.48
N THR A 112 12.60 -6.20 -17.54
CA THR A 112 12.34 -6.10 -16.11
C THR A 112 12.71 -4.71 -15.59
N GLY A 113 12.38 -4.42 -14.33
CA GLY A 113 12.77 -3.19 -13.67
C GLY A 113 14.28 -3.02 -13.59
N ALA A 114 14.77 -1.80 -13.74
CA ALA A 114 16.18 -1.43 -13.61
C ALA A 114 16.31 -0.16 -12.77
N PHE A 115 17.38 -0.07 -11.99
CA PHE A 115 17.69 1.14 -11.23
C PHE A 115 17.88 2.36 -12.14
N ASN A 116 17.62 3.55 -11.61
CA ASN A 116 17.79 4.83 -12.31
C ASN A 116 17.00 4.91 -13.63
N THR A 117 15.84 4.27 -13.69
CA THR A 117 15.04 4.17 -14.92
C THR A 117 13.64 4.73 -14.70
N VAL A 118 13.22 5.58 -15.62
CA VAL A 118 11.84 6.10 -15.67
C VAL A 118 11.01 5.20 -16.55
N TYR A 119 9.78 4.93 -16.12
CA TYR A 119 8.80 4.12 -16.83
C TYR A 119 7.56 4.92 -17.14
N THR A 120 7.08 4.80 -18.38
CA THR A 120 5.83 5.40 -18.84
C THR A 120 4.86 4.28 -19.20
N MET A 121 3.68 4.31 -18.60
CA MET A 121 2.60 3.36 -18.85
C MET A 121 1.45 4.05 -19.60
N ASN A 122 0.92 3.38 -20.60
CA ASN A 122 -0.30 3.76 -21.29
C ASN A 122 -1.29 2.60 -21.21
N ILE A 123 -2.52 2.88 -20.80
CA ILE A 123 -3.62 1.92 -20.67
C ILE A 123 -4.76 2.36 -21.57
N GLN A 124 -5.21 1.49 -22.46
CA GLN A 124 -6.41 1.67 -23.25
C GLN A 124 -7.46 0.68 -22.79
N SER A 125 -8.60 1.17 -22.31
CA SER A 125 -9.71 0.37 -21.83
C SER A 125 -11.03 1.09 -22.07
N ASN A 126 -12.04 0.37 -22.56
CA ASN A 126 -13.39 0.90 -22.81
C ASN A 126 -13.41 2.23 -23.60
N GLY A 127 -12.55 2.35 -24.62
CA GLY A 127 -12.46 3.54 -25.48
C GLY A 127 -11.79 4.75 -24.80
N LYS A 128 -11.26 4.62 -23.60
CA LYS A 128 -10.53 5.66 -22.87
C LYS A 128 -9.05 5.33 -22.77
N THR A 129 -8.23 6.36 -22.66
CA THR A 129 -6.78 6.26 -22.52
C THR A 129 -6.37 6.85 -21.16
N TYR A 130 -5.51 6.13 -20.44
CA TYR A 130 -4.97 6.53 -19.17
C TYR A 130 -3.45 6.44 -19.23
N THR A 131 -2.76 7.35 -18.54
CA THR A 131 -1.30 7.40 -18.56
C THR A 131 -0.74 7.55 -17.15
N ALA A 132 0.43 6.98 -16.92
CA ALA A 132 1.15 7.15 -15.67
C ALA A 132 2.66 7.09 -15.89
N ASN A 133 3.41 7.75 -15.01
CA ASN A 133 4.84 7.66 -14.95
C ASN A 133 5.28 7.28 -13.54
N THR A 134 6.37 6.53 -13.46
CA THR A 134 7.09 6.23 -12.22
C THR A 134 8.58 6.10 -12.50
N SER A 135 9.40 6.07 -11.47
CA SER A 135 10.81 5.74 -11.58
C SER A 135 11.23 4.72 -10.54
N ILE A 136 12.10 3.79 -10.94
CA ILE A 136 12.90 3.04 -9.97
C ILE A 136 14.14 3.88 -9.69
N PRO A 137 14.26 4.51 -8.50
CA PRO A 137 15.41 5.36 -8.20
C PRO A 137 16.70 4.53 -8.03
N ALA A 138 17.80 5.22 -7.75
CA ALA A 138 19.00 4.55 -7.27
C ALA A 138 18.73 3.83 -5.94
N LEU A 139 19.48 2.77 -5.67
CA LEU A 139 19.51 2.15 -4.34
C LEU A 139 20.39 3.02 -3.41
N ALA A 140 19.87 4.21 -3.04
CA ALA A 140 20.61 5.21 -2.31
C ALA A 140 20.61 4.92 -0.80
N LYS A 141 19.44 4.79 -0.20
CA LYS A 141 19.29 4.43 1.21
C LYS A 141 19.41 2.91 1.35
N LYS A 142 20.37 2.46 2.16
CA LYS A 142 20.72 1.04 2.33
C LYS A 142 20.60 0.61 3.78
N VAL A 143 20.21 -0.67 3.97
CA VAL A 143 20.32 -1.32 5.29
C VAL A 143 21.76 -1.80 5.46
N ASP A 144 22.50 -1.20 6.40
CA ASP A 144 23.90 -1.56 6.69
C ASP A 144 23.94 -2.88 7.45
N SER A 145 23.16 -2.99 8.53
CA SER A 145 23.09 -4.19 9.35
C SER A 145 21.67 -4.42 9.88
N LEU A 146 21.39 -5.68 10.18
CA LEU A 146 20.12 -6.16 10.70
C LEU A 146 20.40 -7.13 11.85
N TRP A 147 19.74 -6.93 13.00
CA TRP A 147 19.83 -7.83 14.15
C TRP A 147 18.51 -7.82 14.93
N TRP A 148 18.41 -8.63 15.93
CA TRP A 148 17.27 -8.69 16.83
C TRP A 148 17.69 -8.39 18.27
N LYS A 149 16.78 -7.95 19.09
CA LYS A 149 16.90 -7.81 20.54
C LYS A 149 15.64 -8.33 21.22
N LYS A 150 15.74 -8.67 22.51
CA LYS A 150 14.56 -9.02 23.32
C LYS A 150 13.56 -7.85 23.30
N ALA A 151 12.27 -8.17 23.18
CA ALA A 151 11.22 -7.15 23.24
C ALA A 151 11.28 -6.43 24.59
N PRO A 152 11.47 -5.10 24.62
CA PRO A 152 11.48 -4.33 25.86
C PRO A 152 10.08 -4.34 26.47
N TYR A 153 10.03 -4.48 27.79
CA TYR A 153 8.78 -4.41 28.58
C TYR A 153 7.70 -5.43 28.20
N ASN A 154 8.01 -6.42 27.36
CA ASN A 154 7.06 -7.49 27.04
C ASN A 154 7.26 -8.67 28.01
N PRO A 155 6.19 -9.14 28.70
CA PRO A 155 6.30 -10.26 29.64
C PRO A 155 6.59 -11.60 28.94
N ASP A 156 6.23 -11.73 27.66
CA ASP A 156 6.53 -12.91 26.86
C ASP A 156 7.99 -12.89 26.40
N SER A 157 8.81 -13.75 27.01
CA SER A 157 10.23 -13.87 26.71
C SER A 157 10.55 -14.41 25.31
N SER A 158 9.55 -14.92 24.59
CA SER A 158 9.68 -15.35 23.19
C SER A 158 9.64 -14.17 22.21
N LYS A 159 9.12 -13.03 22.62
CA LYS A 159 8.99 -11.84 21.77
C LYS A 159 10.31 -11.12 21.57
N VAL A 160 10.58 -10.77 20.33
CA VAL A 160 11.78 -10.03 19.91
C VAL A 160 11.39 -8.86 19.01
N VAL A 161 12.26 -7.87 18.98
CA VAL A 161 12.17 -6.70 18.09
C VAL A 161 13.29 -6.80 17.06
N LEU A 162 12.97 -6.58 15.81
CA LEU A 162 13.93 -6.44 14.72
C LEU A 162 14.53 -5.04 14.75
N VAL A 163 15.86 -4.95 14.62
CA VAL A 163 16.59 -3.68 14.63
C VAL A 163 17.38 -3.56 13.34
N ALA A 164 17.27 -2.42 12.69
CA ALA A 164 18.03 -2.09 11.49
C ALA A 164 18.91 -0.86 11.72
N LYS A 165 20.14 -0.92 11.20
CA LYS A 165 21.00 0.24 11.00
C LYS A 165 20.97 0.59 9.52
N ALA A 166 20.71 1.85 9.22
CA ALA A 166 20.65 2.35 7.85
C ALA A 166 21.39 3.69 7.74
N THR A 167 21.94 3.94 6.56
CA THR A 167 22.57 5.22 6.22
C THR A 167 21.74 5.90 5.14
N ASP A 168 21.38 7.15 5.40
CA ASP A 168 20.76 8.04 4.45
C ASP A 168 21.83 8.87 3.74
N PRO A 169 21.86 8.91 2.40
CA PRO A 169 22.82 9.75 1.69
C PRO A 169 22.46 11.23 1.85
N PRO A 170 23.43 12.17 1.82
CA PRO A 170 23.15 13.59 1.87
C PRO A 170 22.29 14.05 0.69
N GLY A 171 21.31 14.93 0.97
CA GLY A 171 20.41 15.54 0.00
C GLY A 171 18.99 15.01 0.09
N PHE A 172 18.06 15.94 0.31
CA PHE A 172 16.63 15.61 0.50
C PHE A 172 16.00 14.94 -0.72
N GLY A 173 14.97 14.14 -0.43
CA GLY A 173 14.16 13.48 -1.44
C GLY A 173 14.38 11.97 -1.52
N ASN A 174 14.99 11.38 -0.51
CA ASN A 174 15.18 9.95 -0.37
C ASN A 174 13.98 9.29 0.32
N TYR A 175 12.99 8.90 -0.48
CA TYR A 175 11.79 8.23 0.02
C TYR A 175 12.00 6.73 0.07
N ILE A 176 11.49 6.10 1.12
CA ILE A 176 11.53 4.64 1.29
C ILE A 176 10.16 4.07 1.61
N ARG A 177 10.01 2.79 1.30
CA ARG A 177 8.96 1.92 1.80
C ARG A 177 9.55 0.61 2.25
N TYR A 178 9.08 0.07 3.40
CA TYR A 178 9.55 -1.22 3.88
C TYR A 178 8.44 -2.24 4.01
N PHE A 179 8.86 -3.50 3.95
CA PHE A 179 8.03 -4.67 4.15
C PHE A 179 8.81 -5.69 4.98
N THR A 180 8.11 -6.52 5.73
CA THR A 180 8.71 -7.70 6.34
C THR A 180 8.01 -8.97 5.90
N LYS A 181 8.77 -10.04 5.84
CA LYS A 181 8.29 -11.40 5.61
C LYS A 181 8.75 -12.25 6.77
N VAL A 182 7.85 -13.02 7.36
CA VAL A 182 8.14 -13.96 8.44
C VAL A 182 7.91 -15.38 7.91
N ASN A 183 8.94 -16.21 8.00
CA ASN A 183 8.89 -17.60 7.55
C ASN A 183 8.39 -17.73 6.08
N SER A 184 7.26 -18.41 5.87
CA SER A 184 6.63 -18.62 4.57
C SER A 184 5.54 -17.61 4.22
N GLU A 185 5.29 -16.61 5.11
CA GLU A 185 4.29 -15.57 4.85
C GLU A 185 4.68 -14.72 3.61
N PRO A 186 3.73 -14.05 2.97
CA PRO A 186 4.03 -13.00 1.99
C PRO A 186 4.77 -11.82 2.64
N PHE A 187 5.31 -10.93 1.81
CA PHE A 187 5.78 -9.63 2.28
C PHE A 187 4.60 -8.73 2.64
N TYR A 188 4.51 -8.32 3.88
CA TYR A 188 3.53 -7.35 4.35
C TYR A 188 4.20 -6.01 4.67
N PRO A 189 3.59 -4.87 4.30
CA PRO A 189 4.05 -3.55 4.70
C PRO A 189 3.83 -3.33 6.21
N GLY A 190 4.63 -2.51 6.83
CA GLY A 190 4.35 -2.03 8.19
C GLY A 190 3.02 -1.26 8.27
N MET A 191 2.52 -1.04 9.47
CA MET A 191 1.34 -0.18 9.70
C MET A 191 1.57 1.22 9.10
N ASN A 192 2.74 1.78 9.39
CA ASN A 192 3.32 2.93 8.69
C ASN A 192 4.53 2.40 7.94
N SER A 193 4.47 2.34 6.63
CA SER A 193 5.53 1.70 5.85
C SER A 193 6.37 2.66 5.03
N VAL A 194 5.93 3.91 4.86
CA VAL A 194 6.63 4.91 4.04
C VAL A 194 7.21 6.04 4.88
N PHE A 195 8.44 6.45 4.55
CA PHE A 195 9.19 7.49 5.26
C PHE A 195 9.94 8.36 4.26
N ASP A 196 10.08 9.64 4.61
CA ASP A 196 10.99 10.59 3.95
C ASP A 196 12.27 10.78 4.78
N ASP A 197 13.16 11.63 4.31
CA ASP A 197 14.47 11.92 4.91
C ASP A 197 14.55 13.27 5.63
N GLN A 198 13.43 13.97 5.82
CA GLN A 198 13.43 15.35 6.34
C GLN A 198 14.16 15.52 7.68
N ILE A 199 14.21 14.48 8.52
CA ILE A 199 14.84 14.51 9.85
C ILE A 199 16.20 13.81 9.87
N ILE A 200 16.45 12.91 8.91
CA ILE A 200 17.60 11.98 8.95
C ILE A 200 18.57 12.18 7.78
N ASP A 201 18.39 13.24 6.98
CA ASP A 201 19.22 13.53 5.81
C ASP A 201 20.73 13.48 6.15
N GLY A 202 21.47 12.71 5.38
CA GLY A 202 22.92 12.54 5.50
C GLY A 202 23.38 11.82 6.77
N THR A 203 22.48 11.16 7.52
CA THR A 203 22.84 10.53 8.80
C THR A 203 22.79 9.01 8.74
N THR A 204 23.57 8.39 9.63
CA THR A 204 23.45 6.97 9.93
C THR A 204 22.67 6.79 11.23
N TYR A 205 21.62 6.00 11.19
CA TYR A 205 20.70 5.83 12.31
C TYR A 205 20.33 4.38 12.54
N THR A 206 19.83 4.09 13.75
CA THR A 206 19.35 2.77 14.16
C THR A 206 17.90 2.91 14.59
N LEU A 207 17.04 2.00 14.14
CA LEU A 207 15.62 1.99 14.46
C LEU A 207 15.11 0.57 14.68
N ASP A 208 14.05 0.48 15.46
CA ASP A 208 13.25 -0.74 15.57
C ASP A 208 12.35 -0.85 14.34
N VAL A 209 12.26 -2.03 13.75
CA VAL A 209 11.47 -2.31 12.56
C VAL A 209 10.26 -3.14 12.96
N ASP A 210 9.08 -2.57 12.85
CA ASP A 210 7.83 -3.27 13.14
C ASP A 210 7.58 -4.39 12.12
N ARG A 211 6.93 -5.45 12.58
CA ARG A 211 6.45 -6.51 11.70
C ARG A 211 5.41 -5.95 10.73
N GLY A 212 5.45 -6.37 9.48
CA GLY A 212 4.43 -6.09 8.49
C GLY A 212 3.09 -6.72 8.85
N VAL A 213 2.01 -6.04 8.49
CA VAL A 213 0.65 -6.44 8.87
C VAL A 213 -0.20 -6.83 7.67
N ASN A 214 -0.91 -7.96 7.77
CA ASN A 214 -1.95 -8.31 6.84
C ASN A 214 -3.21 -7.48 7.14
N ARG A 215 -3.46 -6.45 6.35
CA ARG A 215 -4.62 -5.55 6.55
C ARG A 215 -5.97 -6.20 6.20
N ASN A 216 -5.97 -7.41 5.64
CA ASN A 216 -7.19 -8.18 5.38
C ASN A 216 -7.63 -9.02 6.59
N GLU A 217 -6.85 -9.00 7.68
CA GLU A 217 -7.13 -9.72 8.92
C GLU A 217 -7.26 -8.75 10.08
N LYS A 218 -7.85 -9.22 11.19
CA LYS A 218 -7.89 -8.43 12.42
C LYS A 218 -6.47 -8.31 12.99
N ILE A 219 -5.99 -7.09 13.10
CA ILE A 219 -4.66 -6.81 13.63
C ILE A 219 -4.71 -6.85 15.16
N ASP A 220 -3.83 -7.63 15.78
CA ASP A 220 -3.57 -7.62 17.22
C ASP A 220 -2.73 -6.38 17.56
N MET A 221 -3.38 -5.31 17.99
CA MET A 221 -2.74 -4.01 18.24
C MET A 221 -1.73 -4.03 19.40
N GLU A 222 -1.76 -5.04 20.26
CA GLU A 222 -0.82 -5.18 21.37
C GLU A 222 0.51 -5.84 20.96
N ASN A 223 0.45 -6.75 19.99
CA ASN A 223 1.58 -7.61 19.66
C ASN A 223 2.06 -7.53 18.20
N TYR A 224 1.36 -6.80 17.31
CA TYR A 224 1.68 -6.81 15.87
C TYR A 224 3.12 -6.37 15.53
N VAL A 225 3.73 -5.55 16.38
CA VAL A 225 5.10 -5.04 16.16
C VAL A 225 6.19 -6.10 16.40
N PHE A 226 5.86 -7.18 17.11
CA PHE A 226 6.85 -8.16 17.56
C PHE A 226 6.99 -9.34 16.59
N PHE A 227 8.21 -9.90 16.62
CA PHE A 227 8.54 -11.20 16.04
C PHE A 227 8.75 -12.22 17.18
N ASN A 228 8.93 -13.49 16.84
CA ASN A 228 9.15 -14.54 17.81
C ASN A 228 10.54 -15.16 17.67
N LYS A 229 11.04 -15.74 18.74
CA LYS A 229 12.18 -16.65 18.68
C LYS A 229 11.85 -17.83 17.75
N GLY A 230 12.81 -18.24 16.92
CA GLY A 230 12.63 -19.26 15.90
C GLY A 230 12.18 -18.71 14.53
N ASP A 231 11.82 -17.45 14.43
CA ASP A 231 11.41 -16.84 13.15
C ASP A 231 12.62 -16.62 12.22
N THR A 232 12.39 -16.86 10.94
CA THR A 232 13.22 -16.37 9.84
C THR A 232 12.56 -15.09 9.30
N ILE A 233 13.24 -13.96 9.47
CA ILE A 233 12.69 -12.64 9.15
C ILE A 233 13.46 -12.08 7.96
N THR A 234 12.77 -11.68 6.91
CA THR A 234 13.33 -10.93 5.79
C THR A 234 12.76 -9.52 5.77
N LEU A 235 13.64 -8.54 5.91
CA LEU A 235 13.35 -7.13 5.67
C LEU A 235 13.55 -6.84 4.17
N LYS A 236 12.53 -6.31 3.52
CA LYS A 236 12.58 -5.69 2.20
C LYS A 236 12.50 -4.18 2.39
N LEU A 237 13.58 -3.47 2.15
CA LEU A 237 13.61 -2.01 2.10
C LEU A 237 13.66 -1.58 0.64
N THR A 238 12.78 -0.65 0.25
CA THR A 238 12.72 -0.14 -1.12
C THR A 238 12.93 1.37 -1.12
N ASN A 239 13.79 1.87 -2.00
CA ASN A 239 13.80 3.29 -2.35
C ASN A 239 12.73 3.49 -3.42
N ILE A 240 11.93 4.55 -3.28
CA ILE A 240 10.77 4.84 -4.13
C ILE A 240 10.80 6.31 -4.59
N ASP A 241 10.07 6.63 -5.65
CA ASP A 241 9.90 8.02 -6.05
C ASP A 241 8.86 8.74 -5.19
N LYS A 242 8.84 10.08 -5.31
CA LYS A 242 7.92 10.92 -4.53
C LYS A 242 6.46 10.58 -4.79
N SER A 243 6.07 10.26 -6.00
CA SER A 243 4.68 9.97 -6.35
C SER A 243 4.19 8.69 -5.68
N THR A 244 5.04 7.68 -5.62
CA THR A 244 4.77 6.43 -4.89
C THR A 244 4.70 6.68 -3.37
N PHE A 245 5.58 7.52 -2.83
CA PHE A 245 5.54 7.93 -1.43
C PHE A 245 4.24 8.67 -1.09
N ASP A 246 3.86 9.69 -1.85
CA ASP A 246 2.65 10.49 -1.63
C ASP A 246 1.38 9.61 -1.67
N PHE A 247 1.31 8.66 -2.62
CA PHE A 247 0.22 7.70 -2.68
C PHE A 247 0.10 6.88 -1.39
N TRP A 248 1.18 6.21 -0.99
CA TRP A 248 1.13 5.31 0.17
C TRP A 248 0.97 6.07 1.48
N ARG A 249 1.58 7.25 1.64
CA ARG A 249 1.39 8.11 2.81
C ARG A 249 -0.07 8.50 2.98
N THR A 250 -0.72 8.93 1.90
CA THR A 250 -2.14 9.32 1.95
C THR A 250 -3.07 8.12 2.11
N MET A 251 -2.73 6.98 1.52
CA MET A 251 -3.47 5.72 1.66
C MET A 251 -3.39 5.18 3.10
N GLU A 252 -2.20 5.15 3.70
CA GLU A 252 -2.00 4.67 5.08
C GLU A 252 -2.71 5.58 6.08
N TYR A 253 -2.64 6.89 5.91
CA TYR A 253 -3.40 7.84 6.72
C TYR A 253 -4.91 7.63 6.58
N SER A 254 -5.41 7.48 5.35
CA SER A 254 -6.83 7.21 5.10
C SER A 254 -7.29 5.93 5.79
N TYR A 255 -6.50 4.85 5.70
CA TYR A 255 -6.81 3.58 6.36
C TYR A 255 -6.87 3.71 7.89
N GLN A 256 -5.91 4.41 8.50
CA GLN A 256 -5.84 4.59 9.95
C GLN A 256 -6.92 5.54 10.50
N SER A 257 -7.47 6.40 9.65
CA SER A 257 -8.53 7.35 10.03
C SER A 257 -9.94 6.75 9.96
N ILE A 258 -10.10 5.53 9.44
CA ILE A 258 -11.40 4.85 9.38
C ILE A 258 -11.98 4.68 10.79
N GLY A 259 -13.22 5.12 10.99
CA GLY A 259 -13.92 5.05 12.27
C GLY A 259 -13.58 6.15 13.28
N ASN A 260 -12.67 7.06 12.96
CA ASN A 260 -12.39 8.22 13.78
C ASN A 260 -13.21 9.45 13.31
N PRO A 261 -14.28 9.85 14.05
CA PRO A 261 -15.14 10.95 13.63
C PRO A 261 -14.45 12.33 13.67
N PHE A 262 -13.29 12.43 14.30
CA PHE A 262 -12.50 13.68 14.42
C PHE A 262 -11.38 13.76 13.38
N SER A 263 -11.17 12.74 12.56
CA SER A 263 -10.17 12.79 11.51
C SER A 263 -10.67 13.66 10.34
N SER A 264 -9.74 14.44 9.76
CA SER A 264 -10.04 15.17 8.54
C SER A 264 -10.07 14.20 7.35
N PRO A 265 -11.09 14.28 6.48
CA PRO A 265 -11.10 13.50 5.25
C PRO A 265 -9.83 13.78 4.42
N THR A 266 -9.13 12.73 4.03
CA THR A 266 -7.93 12.83 3.22
C THR A 266 -8.18 12.23 1.85
N ARG A 267 -7.83 12.97 0.81
CA ARG A 267 -7.84 12.46 -0.56
C ARG A 267 -6.59 11.65 -0.80
N VAL A 268 -6.75 10.41 -1.23
CA VAL A 268 -5.62 9.58 -1.68
C VAL A 268 -5.02 10.19 -2.95
N THR A 269 -3.72 10.43 -2.94
CA THR A 269 -3.00 11.06 -4.05
C THR A 269 -2.44 9.99 -4.98
N GLY A 270 -3.11 9.76 -6.12
CA GLY A 270 -2.62 8.85 -7.17
C GLY A 270 -1.79 9.58 -8.23
N ASN A 271 -1.11 8.81 -9.08
CA ASN A 271 -0.33 9.31 -10.22
C ASN A 271 -0.81 8.79 -11.57
N ILE A 272 -2.07 8.34 -11.65
CA ILE A 272 -2.69 7.88 -12.89
C ILE A 272 -3.55 9.01 -13.46
N ASN A 273 -3.25 9.46 -14.66
CA ASN A 273 -4.07 10.47 -15.34
C ASN A 273 -5.39 9.85 -15.81
N GLY A 274 -6.50 10.36 -15.29
CA GLY A 274 -7.86 9.96 -15.67
C GLY A 274 -8.42 8.75 -14.92
N ALA A 275 -7.65 8.11 -14.01
CA ALA A 275 -8.09 6.98 -13.20
C ALA A 275 -7.66 7.13 -11.74
N LEU A 276 -8.17 6.25 -10.88
CA LEU A 276 -7.74 6.10 -9.49
C LEU A 276 -6.54 5.14 -9.39
N GLY A 277 -5.82 5.20 -8.27
CA GLY A 277 -4.73 4.28 -7.98
C GLY A 277 -3.35 4.82 -8.27
N TYR A 278 -2.38 3.93 -8.47
CA TYR A 278 -0.98 4.33 -8.59
C TYR A 278 -0.18 3.40 -9.51
N PHE A 279 0.93 3.94 -10.01
CA PHE A 279 2.02 3.20 -10.61
C PHE A 279 3.31 3.51 -9.85
N GLY A 280 3.90 2.49 -9.18
CA GLY A 280 5.06 2.64 -8.32
C GLY A 280 6.28 1.88 -8.79
N GLY A 281 7.44 2.55 -8.75
CA GLY A 281 8.75 1.98 -9.00
C GLY A 281 9.49 1.70 -7.68
N TYR A 282 10.07 0.51 -7.55
CA TYR A 282 10.69 0.03 -6.31
C TYR A 282 12.14 -0.39 -6.53
N ALA A 283 13.08 0.35 -5.94
CA ALA A 283 14.49 -0.06 -5.85
C ALA A 283 14.66 -0.89 -4.57
N ALA A 284 14.46 -2.19 -4.67
CA ALA A 284 14.40 -3.12 -3.55
C ALA A 284 15.75 -3.71 -3.18
N GLN A 285 15.96 -3.87 -1.89
CA GLN A 285 17.00 -4.67 -1.26
C GLN A 285 16.41 -5.57 -0.19
N TYR A 286 17.06 -6.70 0.05
CA TYR A 286 16.59 -7.72 0.97
C TYR A 286 17.68 -8.07 1.97
N LYS A 287 17.33 -8.17 3.26
CA LYS A 287 18.20 -8.71 4.31
C LYS A 287 17.42 -9.70 5.16
N THR A 288 17.99 -10.87 5.38
CA THR A 288 17.37 -11.94 6.15
C THR A 288 18.17 -12.22 7.42
N ILE A 289 17.45 -12.47 8.51
CA ILE A 289 18.01 -12.89 9.79
C ILE A 289 17.20 -14.08 10.34
N ILE A 290 17.87 -14.97 11.04
CA ILE A 290 17.23 -16.07 11.78
C ILE A 290 17.34 -15.74 13.27
N VAL A 291 16.18 -15.71 13.95
CA VAL A 291 16.14 -15.54 15.41
C VAL A 291 16.27 -16.92 16.04
N PRO A 292 17.31 -17.20 16.86
CA PRO A 292 17.41 -18.48 17.57
C PRO A 292 16.20 -18.78 18.43
N LYS A 293 15.91 -20.08 18.67
CA LYS A 293 14.81 -20.53 19.56
C LYS A 293 15.10 -20.23 21.03
#